data_93aa17c9de94ba3b17677d5fe4b79e97
#
_entry.id   93aa17c9de94ba3b17677d5fe4b79e97
#
_cell.length_a   1.000
_cell.length_b   1.000
_cell.length_c   1.000
_cell.angle_alpha   90.00
_cell.angle_beta   90.00
_cell.angle_gamma   90.00
#
_symmetry.space_group_name_H-M   'P 1'
#
loop_
_entity.id
_entity.type
_entity.pdbx_description
1 polymer ?
#
loop_
_entity_poly.entity_id
_entity_poly.type
_entity_poly.pdbx_seq_one_letter_code
_entity_poly.pdbx_strand_id
1 'polypeptide(L)'
;MTIKHLVISGGGPIMIQILGAIQHLETNKIVDMKNIESIYGTSAGAIVGVLICLKFDWETINDYIIKRPWQDVFPIKVQNIFDAYTKKGIFDIKTIEKCFKPLLDAKDISMNVNLEDFYKLSNIELHLYSFEINEYKVHDISYLTHPKLSLMSAIQMTCGLPILVTPVCIDNKCYIDGGMACNYPLNYCIESGKQPDEILGFKNKYIDEKENVNSDSTILDFLLSFLFKAVFSVNTDHNQQQIKHEIICDSHYLSFDIFKKTLSNVEVRRDLFKNGIETAIKFIEQYLKIE
;
A
#
# COMPACT_ATOMS: atom_id res chain seq x y z
N MET A 1 -5.46 -9.12 -22.74
CA MET A 1 -5.67 -9.47 -21.32
C MET A 1 -6.86 -8.66 -20.81
N THR A 2 -7.92 -9.30 -20.32
CA THR A 2 -9.09 -8.57 -19.80
C THR A 2 -9.02 -8.56 -18.28
N ILE A 3 -8.28 -7.60 -17.73
CA ILE A 3 -8.13 -7.43 -16.28
C ILE A 3 -9.22 -6.51 -15.77
N LYS A 4 -9.89 -6.93 -14.68
CA LYS A 4 -10.94 -6.19 -14.00
C LYS A 4 -10.63 -5.93 -12.52
N HIS A 5 -9.72 -6.72 -11.95
CA HIS A 5 -9.45 -6.68 -10.52
C HIS A 5 -7.95 -6.56 -10.28
N LEU A 6 -7.57 -5.65 -9.39
CA LEU A 6 -6.19 -5.51 -8.95
C LEU A 6 -6.04 -6.01 -7.52
N VAL A 7 -4.99 -6.79 -7.27
CA VAL A 7 -4.59 -7.19 -5.92
C VAL A 7 -3.19 -6.66 -5.66
N ILE A 8 -3.03 -5.82 -4.64
CA ILE A 8 -1.83 -5.04 -4.43
C ILE A 8 -1.32 -5.23 -2.99
N SER A 9 -0.13 -5.79 -2.85
CA SER A 9 0.48 -6.01 -1.55
C SER A 9 0.96 -4.71 -0.89
N GLY A 10 1.07 -4.75 0.44
CA GLY A 10 1.78 -3.75 1.22
C GLY A 10 3.30 -3.86 1.08
N GLY A 11 4.02 -2.89 1.68
CA GLY A 11 5.48 -2.88 1.70
C GLY A 11 6.12 -1.49 1.64
N GLY A 12 5.38 -0.44 2.01
CA GLY A 12 5.90 0.94 2.10
C GLY A 12 6.40 1.46 0.75
N PRO A 13 7.70 1.76 0.59
CA PRO A 13 8.26 2.36 -0.62
C PRO A 13 8.02 1.59 -1.92
N ILE A 14 7.70 0.29 -1.84
CA ILE A 14 7.42 -0.54 -3.02
C ILE A 14 6.23 -0.03 -3.83
N MET A 15 5.33 0.77 -3.23
CA MET A 15 4.24 1.41 -3.95
C MET A 15 4.72 2.19 -5.18
N ILE A 16 5.93 2.78 -5.11
CA ILE A 16 6.50 3.57 -6.21
C ILE A 16 6.88 2.63 -7.37
N GLN A 17 7.42 1.46 -7.04
CA GLN A 17 7.73 0.41 -8.03
C GLN A 17 6.45 -0.13 -8.68
N ILE A 18 5.42 -0.40 -7.87
CA ILE A 18 4.11 -0.87 -8.36
C ILE A 18 3.47 0.16 -9.29
N LEU A 19 3.52 1.46 -8.97
CA LEU A 19 3.02 2.52 -9.85
C LEU A 19 3.77 2.55 -11.19
N GLY A 20 5.10 2.39 -11.19
CA GLY A 20 5.89 2.27 -12.42
C GLY A 20 5.49 1.09 -13.28
N ALA A 21 5.22 -0.06 -12.65
CA ALA A 21 4.75 -1.25 -13.34
C ALA A 21 3.36 -1.06 -13.95
N ILE A 22 2.40 -0.53 -13.19
CA ILE A 22 1.03 -0.27 -13.69
C ILE A 22 1.05 0.69 -14.87
N GLN A 23 1.79 1.81 -14.74
CA GLN A 23 1.91 2.78 -15.83
C GLN A 23 2.47 2.14 -17.09
N HIS A 24 3.51 1.32 -16.98
CA HIS A 24 4.12 0.65 -18.13
C HIS A 24 3.13 -0.29 -18.81
N LEU A 25 2.37 -1.07 -18.05
CA LEU A 25 1.35 -1.97 -18.58
C LEU A 25 0.24 -1.22 -19.32
N GLU A 26 -0.26 -0.11 -18.76
CA GLU A 26 -1.30 0.69 -19.40
C GLU A 26 -0.78 1.39 -20.66
N THR A 27 0.40 2.02 -20.58
CA THR A 27 1.00 2.71 -21.72
C THR A 27 1.21 1.77 -22.92
N ASN A 28 1.57 0.52 -22.66
CA ASN A 28 1.74 -0.51 -23.69
C ASN A 28 0.44 -1.27 -24.02
N LYS A 29 -0.70 -0.81 -23.50
CA LYS A 29 -2.04 -1.38 -23.76
C LYS A 29 -2.18 -2.86 -23.38
N ILE A 30 -1.40 -3.32 -22.42
CA ILE A 30 -1.50 -4.67 -21.85
C ILE A 30 -2.68 -4.73 -20.88
N VAL A 31 -2.90 -3.66 -20.14
CA VAL A 31 -4.03 -3.48 -19.22
C VAL A 31 -4.71 -2.15 -19.55
N ASP A 32 -6.03 -2.14 -19.59
CA ASP A 32 -6.83 -0.91 -19.68
C ASP A 32 -7.39 -0.59 -18.29
N MET A 33 -6.88 0.48 -17.68
CA MET A 33 -7.29 0.90 -16.34
C MET A 33 -8.77 1.33 -16.26
N LYS A 34 -9.42 1.59 -17.41
CA LYS A 34 -10.86 1.89 -17.46
C LYS A 34 -11.73 0.67 -17.19
N ASN A 35 -11.18 -0.54 -17.38
CA ASN A 35 -11.89 -1.79 -17.13
C ASN A 35 -11.78 -2.26 -15.68
N ILE A 36 -11.04 -1.57 -14.82
CA ILE A 36 -10.87 -1.96 -13.43
C ILE A 36 -12.17 -1.69 -12.66
N GLU A 37 -12.74 -2.77 -12.14
CA GLU A 37 -13.97 -2.80 -11.35
C GLU A 37 -13.70 -2.81 -9.85
N SER A 38 -12.61 -3.48 -9.41
CA SER A 38 -12.26 -3.53 -7.99
C SER A 38 -10.76 -3.58 -7.73
N ILE A 39 -10.36 -3.09 -6.56
CA ILE A 39 -8.97 -3.08 -6.07
C ILE A 39 -8.94 -3.59 -4.64
N TYR A 40 -8.10 -4.58 -4.40
CA TYR A 40 -7.84 -5.19 -3.10
C TYR A 40 -6.43 -4.83 -2.67
N GLY A 41 -6.28 -4.01 -1.66
CA GLY A 41 -4.99 -3.47 -1.26
C GLY A 41 -4.74 -3.46 0.24
N THR A 42 -3.49 -3.66 0.63
CA THR A 42 -3.03 -3.57 2.01
C THR A 42 -1.98 -2.48 2.12
N SER A 43 -2.07 -1.60 3.14
CA SER A 43 -1.04 -0.61 3.44
C SER A 43 -0.65 0.23 2.19
N ALA A 44 0.60 0.17 1.76
CA ALA A 44 1.09 0.84 0.55
C ALA A 44 0.28 0.47 -0.71
N GLY A 45 -0.17 -0.78 -0.82
CA GLY A 45 -1.05 -1.21 -1.92
C GLY A 45 -2.41 -0.54 -1.90
N ALA A 46 -2.94 -0.28 -0.71
CA ALA A 46 -4.17 0.49 -0.53
C ALA A 46 -3.99 1.96 -1.00
N ILE A 47 -2.83 2.56 -0.71
CA ILE A 47 -2.49 3.91 -1.22
C ILE A 47 -2.48 3.94 -2.75
N VAL A 48 -1.86 2.94 -3.39
CA VAL A 48 -1.90 2.79 -4.86
C VAL A 48 -3.34 2.68 -5.35
N GLY A 49 -4.17 1.88 -4.69
CA GLY A 49 -5.59 1.75 -5.02
C GLY A 49 -6.34 3.09 -4.96
N VAL A 50 -6.13 3.89 -3.93
CA VAL A 50 -6.72 5.24 -3.82
C VAL A 50 -6.25 6.15 -4.96
N LEU A 51 -4.95 6.13 -5.31
CA LEU A 51 -4.41 6.93 -6.41
C LEU A 51 -5.06 6.57 -7.75
N ILE A 52 -5.28 5.28 -8.01
CA ILE A 52 -5.98 4.78 -9.19
C ILE A 52 -7.45 5.26 -9.19
N CYS A 53 -8.15 5.15 -8.07
CA CYS A 53 -9.54 5.60 -7.93
C CYS A 53 -9.70 7.10 -8.19
N LEU A 54 -8.67 7.92 -7.92
CA LEU A 54 -8.67 9.36 -8.17
C LEU A 54 -8.52 9.70 -9.67
N LYS A 55 -8.14 8.74 -10.52
CA LYS A 55 -8.08 8.90 -12.00
C LYS A 55 -7.32 10.13 -12.47
N PHE A 56 -6.16 10.40 -11.87
CA PHE A 56 -5.21 11.37 -12.40
C PHE A 56 -4.45 10.76 -13.59
N ASP A 57 -3.98 11.61 -14.49
CA ASP A 57 -2.99 11.20 -15.48
C ASP A 57 -1.67 10.82 -14.82
N TRP A 58 -0.87 10.03 -15.53
CA TRP A 58 0.40 9.50 -15.00
C TRP A 58 1.44 10.59 -14.76
N GLU A 59 1.43 11.66 -15.52
CA GLU A 59 2.35 12.78 -15.32
C GLU A 59 2.10 13.41 -13.95
N THR A 60 0.84 13.68 -13.63
CA THR A 60 0.40 14.22 -12.33
C THR A 60 0.76 13.28 -11.18
N ILE A 61 0.48 11.96 -11.31
CA ILE A 61 0.82 10.98 -10.28
C ILE A 61 2.33 10.91 -10.06
N ASN A 62 3.11 10.84 -11.15
CA ASN A 62 4.56 10.73 -11.08
C ASN A 62 5.19 11.97 -10.44
N ASP A 63 4.76 13.15 -10.88
CA ASP A 63 5.24 14.40 -10.30
C ASP A 63 4.93 14.47 -8.81
N TYR A 64 3.73 14.08 -8.43
CA TYR A 64 3.31 14.07 -7.03
C TYR A 64 4.11 13.08 -6.19
N ILE A 65 4.27 11.85 -6.65
CA ILE A 65 4.95 10.79 -5.86
C ILE A 65 6.47 10.98 -5.87
N ILE A 66 7.06 11.35 -7.02
CA ILE A 66 8.52 11.40 -7.18
C ILE A 66 9.11 12.73 -6.72
N LYS A 67 8.50 13.87 -7.12
CA LYS A 67 9.12 15.19 -6.92
C LYS A 67 8.77 15.86 -5.60
N ARG A 68 7.67 15.46 -4.95
CA ARG A 68 7.24 16.08 -3.69
C ARG A 68 8.28 15.90 -2.58
N PRO A 69 8.54 16.93 -1.76
CA PRO A 69 9.44 16.84 -0.60
C PRO A 69 8.75 16.10 0.56
N TRP A 70 8.73 14.76 0.48
CA TRP A 70 8.02 13.92 1.46
C TRP A 70 8.58 14.02 2.88
N GLN A 71 9.85 14.38 3.06
CA GLN A 71 10.44 14.65 4.38
C GLN A 71 9.72 15.78 5.13
N ASP A 72 9.08 16.72 4.41
CA ASP A 72 8.31 17.81 5.03
C ASP A 72 6.90 17.36 5.45
N VAL A 73 6.40 16.29 4.84
CA VAL A 73 5.12 15.66 5.18
C VAL A 73 5.29 14.72 6.38
N PHE A 74 6.43 14.01 6.43
CA PHE A 74 6.78 13.06 7.48
C PHE A 74 7.98 13.57 8.34
N PRO A 75 7.83 14.71 9.02
CA PRO A 75 8.91 15.25 9.84
C PRO A 75 9.16 14.37 11.06
N ILE A 76 10.37 13.87 11.22
CA ILE A 76 10.78 13.10 12.39
C ILE A 76 11.47 14.04 13.35
N LYS A 77 10.76 14.46 14.37
CA LYS A 77 11.27 15.32 15.45
C LYS A 77 11.38 14.50 16.74
N VAL A 78 12.33 14.86 17.60
CA VAL A 78 12.48 14.21 18.91
C VAL A 78 11.18 14.23 19.72
N GLN A 79 10.43 15.35 19.66
CA GLN A 79 9.14 15.46 20.30
C GLN A 79 8.12 14.42 19.82
N ASN A 80 8.09 14.11 18.52
CA ASN A 80 7.19 13.11 17.97
C ASN A 80 7.48 11.69 18.51
N ILE A 81 8.75 11.41 18.80
CA ILE A 81 9.16 10.12 19.39
C ILE A 81 8.65 10.00 20.84
N PHE A 82 8.71 11.07 21.62
CA PHE A 82 8.15 11.08 22.98
C PHE A 82 6.61 10.99 22.93
N ASP A 83 5.96 11.73 22.02
CA ASP A 83 4.51 11.67 21.85
C ASP A 83 4.04 10.27 21.42
N ALA A 84 4.86 9.53 20.70
CA ALA A 84 4.54 8.18 20.24
C ALA A 84 4.27 7.21 21.40
N TYR A 85 4.86 7.44 22.58
CA TYR A 85 4.57 6.64 23.77
C TYR A 85 3.08 6.65 24.15
N THR A 86 2.45 7.80 24.07
CA THR A 86 1.01 7.96 24.40
C THR A 86 0.10 7.71 23.20
N LYS A 87 0.53 8.13 22.00
CA LYS A 87 -0.24 8.03 20.76
C LYS A 87 -0.10 6.69 20.07
N LYS A 88 0.85 5.82 20.49
CA LYS A 88 1.18 4.52 19.90
C LYS A 88 1.73 4.59 18.47
N GLY A 89 2.20 5.78 18.03
CA GLY A 89 2.76 6.00 16.71
C GLY A 89 3.32 7.41 16.55
N ILE A 90 4.29 7.55 15.65
CA ILE A 90 4.97 8.83 15.35
C ILE A 90 4.08 9.73 14.48
N PHE A 91 3.39 9.14 13.50
CA PHE A 91 2.54 9.84 12.53
C PHE A 91 1.07 9.56 12.82
N ASP A 92 0.27 10.58 12.79
CA ASP A 92 -1.19 10.52 13.05
C ASP A 92 -2.01 10.80 11.78
N ILE A 93 -3.34 10.86 11.94
CA ILE A 93 -4.29 11.16 10.85
C ILE A 93 -3.92 12.45 10.10
N LYS A 94 -3.38 13.47 10.77
CA LYS A 94 -3.00 14.73 10.14
C LYS A 94 -1.87 14.54 9.13
N THR A 95 -0.99 13.56 9.34
CA THR A 95 0.05 13.22 8.38
C THR A 95 -0.57 12.56 7.15
N ILE A 96 -1.52 11.64 7.34
CA ILE A 96 -2.28 11.03 6.24
C ILE A 96 -3.05 12.09 5.45
N GLU A 97 -3.75 12.99 6.15
CA GLU A 97 -4.46 14.11 5.52
C GLU A 97 -3.53 14.98 4.67
N LYS A 98 -2.35 15.32 5.19
CA LYS A 98 -1.34 16.05 4.41
C LYS A 98 -0.92 15.31 3.15
N CYS A 99 -0.84 13.97 3.19
CA CYS A 99 -0.52 13.19 2.00
C CYS A 99 -1.59 13.30 0.92
N PHE A 100 -2.86 13.32 1.27
CA PHE A 100 -3.95 13.24 0.28
C PHE A 100 -4.62 14.58 -0.03
N LYS A 101 -4.50 15.58 0.85
CA LYS A 101 -5.17 16.87 0.68
C LYS A 101 -4.94 17.49 -0.70
N PRO A 102 -3.71 17.63 -1.23
CA PRO A 102 -3.53 18.25 -2.56
C PRO A 102 -4.21 17.49 -3.69
N LEU A 103 -4.29 16.15 -3.58
CA LEU A 103 -4.94 15.32 -4.59
C LEU A 103 -6.46 15.42 -4.51
N LEU A 104 -7.03 15.42 -3.32
CA LEU A 104 -8.47 15.58 -3.12
C LEU A 104 -8.93 16.98 -3.50
N ASP A 105 -8.19 18.02 -3.09
CA ASP A 105 -8.46 19.41 -3.48
C ASP A 105 -8.46 19.59 -5.01
N ALA A 106 -7.51 18.97 -5.71
CA ALA A 106 -7.41 19.04 -7.18
C ALA A 106 -8.59 18.36 -7.91
N LYS A 107 -9.35 17.55 -7.21
CA LYS A 107 -10.58 16.88 -7.72
C LYS A 107 -11.86 17.43 -7.09
N ASP A 108 -11.79 18.51 -6.34
CA ASP A 108 -12.91 19.08 -5.57
C ASP A 108 -13.59 18.07 -4.63
N ILE A 109 -12.80 17.11 -4.10
CA ILE A 109 -13.26 16.08 -3.17
C ILE A 109 -13.00 16.53 -1.74
N SER A 110 -14.04 16.45 -0.89
CA SER A 110 -13.90 16.77 0.53
C SER A 110 -12.93 15.84 1.26
N MET A 111 -12.11 16.39 2.17
CA MET A 111 -11.28 15.60 3.09
C MET A 111 -12.09 14.66 3.99
N ASN A 112 -13.38 14.95 4.19
CA ASN A 112 -14.32 14.12 4.97
C ASN A 112 -15.11 13.15 4.10
N VAL A 113 -14.72 12.94 2.84
CA VAL A 113 -15.38 11.97 1.96
C VAL A 113 -15.40 10.59 2.63
N ASN A 114 -16.57 9.97 2.71
CA ASN A 114 -16.72 8.62 3.22
C ASN A 114 -16.54 7.58 2.09
N LEU A 115 -16.40 6.31 2.45
CA LEU A 115 -16.12 5.24 1.49
C LEU A 115 -17.25 5.05 0.48
N GLU A 116 -18.52 5.21 0.89
CA GLU A 116 -19.66 5.11 -0.02
C GLU A 116 -19.65 6.22 -1.08
N ASP A 117 -19.40 7.46 -0.67
CA ASP A 117 -19.35 8.58 -1.60
C ASP A 117 -18.08 8.53 -2.48
N PHE A 118 -16.96 8.05 -1.95
CA PHE A 118 -15.75 7.83 -2.73
C PHE A 118 -15.94 6.73 -3.80
N TYR A 119 -16.68 5.66 -3.46
CA TYR A 119 -17.08 4.65 -4.45
C TYR A 119 -17.96 5.25 -5.57
N LYS A 120 -18.96 6.07 -5.23
CA LYS A 120 -19.81 6.75 -6.23
C LYS A 120 -19.01 7.64 -7.19
N LEU A 121 -17.93 8.27 -6.69
CA LEU A 121 -17.05 9.11 -7.51
C LEU A 121 -16.13 8.30 -8.42
N SER A 122 -15.56 7.23 -7.90
CA SER A 122 -14.58 6.40 -8.62
C SER A 122 -15.23 5.34 -9.51
N ASN A 123 -16.38 4.80 -9.10
CA ASN A 123 -17.03 3.60 -9.64
C ASN A 123 -16.08 2.37 -9.61
N ILE A 124 -15.18 2.31 -8.63
CA ILE A 124 -14.27 1.19 -8.40
C ILE A 124 -14.45 0.72 -6.96
N GLU A 125 -14.71 -0.57 -6.76
CA GLU A 125 -14.77 -1.18 -5.43
C GLU A 125 -13.38 -1.18 -4.81
N LEU A 126 -13.18 -0.40 -3.76
CA LEU A 126 -11.90 -0.31 -3.06
C LEU A 126 -12.00 -1.06 -1.73
N HIS A 127 -11.24 -2.14 -1.60
CA HIS A 127 -11.11 -2.98 -0.42
C HIS A 127 -9.75 -2.76 0.23
N LEU A 128 -9.76 -2.20 1.44
CA LEU A 128 -8.57 -1.88 2.22
C LEU A 128 -8.48 -2.85 3.40
N TYR A 129 -7.39 -3.62 3.47
CA TYR A 129 -7.25 -4.61 4.54
C TYR A 129 -6.53 -4.03 5.74
N SER A 130 -7.13 -4.22 6.91
CA SER A 130 -6.60 -3.82 8.20
C SER A 130 -6.68 -4.97 9.19
N PHE A 131 -5.80 -4.98 10.19
CA PHE A 131 -5.77 -6.00 11.23
C PHE A 131 -6.29 -5.43 12.54
N GLU A 132 -7.33 -6.03 13.10
CA GLU A 132 -7.90 -5.67 14.39
C GLU A 132 -7.19 -6.47 15.48
N ILE A 133 -6.50 -5.76 16.38
CA ILE A 133 -5.57 -6.39 17.34
C ILE A 133 -6.26 -7.06 18.52
N ASN A 134 -7.46 -6.60 18.95
CA ASN A 134 -8.14 -7.15 20.11
C ASN A 134 -8.85 -8.48 19.80
N GLU A 135 -9.49 -8.58 18.63
CA GLU A 135 -10.09 -9.82 18.12
C GLU A 135 -9.10 -10.69 17.35
N TYR A 136 -7.93 -10.14 17.00
CA TYR A 136 -6.87 -10.77 16.22
C TYR A 136 -7.35 -11.23 14.83
N LYS A 137 -8.06 -10.33 14.12
CA LYS A 137 -8.70 -10.63 12.84
C LYS A 137 -8.38 -9.59 11.77
N VAL A 138 -8.33 -10.08 10.53
CA VAL A 138 -8.29 -9.21 9.34
C VAL A 138 -9.69 -8.69 9.04
N HIS A 139 -9.78 -7.40 8.75
CA HIS A 139 -11.02 -6.73 8.33
C HIS A 139 -10.88 -6.13 6.95
N ASP A 140 -11.88 -6.34 6.12
CA ASP A 140 -12.12 -5.60 4.89
C ASP A 140 -12.77 -4.27 5.25
N ILE A 141 -12.07 -3.18 4.95
CA ILE A 141 -12.55 -1.81 5.11
C ILE A 141 -12.90 -1.28 3.73
N SER A 142 -14.18 -1.36 3.39
CA SER A 142 -14.71 -0.97 2.09
C SER A 142 -16.05 -0.25 2.23
N TYR A 143 -16.58 0.29 1.13
CA TYR A 143 -17.91 0.90 1.16
C TYR A 143 -19.02 -0.11 1.50
N LEU A 144 -18.79 -1.40 1.26
CA LEU A 144 -19.73 -2.47 1.60
C LEU A 144 -19.80 -2.73 3.11
N THR A 145 -18.66 -2.65 3.79
CA THR A 145 -18.53 -2.99 5.21
C THR A 145 -18.58 -1.76 6.12
N HIS A 146 -18.04 -0.63 5.66
CA HIS A 146 -17.88 0.61 6.42
C HIS A 146 -18.28 1.85 5.59
N PRO A 147 -19.53 1.94 5.04
CA PRO A 147 -19.92 2.99 4.08
C PRO A 147 -19.73 4.41 4.59
N LYS A 148 -19.92 4.63 5.89
CA LYS A 148 -19.84 5.97 6.51
C LYS A 148 -18.45 6.32 7.09
N LEU A 149 -17.51 5.39 7.05
CA LEU A 149 -16.14 5.65 7.48
C LEU A 149 -15.46 6.62 6.50
N SER A 150 -14.71 7.62 7.04
CA SER A 150 -13.96 8.52 6.17
C SER A 150 -12.84 7.78 5.44
N LEU A 151 -12.56 8.18 4.20
CA LEU A 151 -11.46 7.63 3.41
C LEU A 151 -10.11 7.77 4.14
N MET A 152 -9.88 8.91 4.80
CA MET A 152 -8.64 9.15 5.54
C MET A 152 -8.48 8.18 6.72
N SER A 153 -9.56 7.92 7.47
CA SER A 153 -9.54 6.93 8.56
C SER A 153 -9.31 5.50 8.02
N ALA A 154 -9.93 5.14 6.91
CA ALA A 154 -9.73 3.85 6.26
C ALA A 154 -8.26 3.64 5.82
N ILE A 155 -7.65 4.68 5.23
CA ILE A 155 -6.23 4.66 4.88
C ILE A 155 -5.36 4.53 6.13
N GLN A 156 -5.68 5.27 7.20
CA GLN A 156 -4.93 5.16 8.46
C GLN A 156 -5.04 3.75 9.06
N MET A 157 -6.21 3.12 9.03
CA MET A 157 -6.41 1.75 9.52
C MET A 157 -5.50 0.76 8.77
N THR A 158 -5.49 0.79 7.44
CA THR A 158 -4.70 -0.14 6.65
C THR A 158 -3.20 0.16 6.66
N CYS A 159 -2.80 1.41 6.91
CA CYS A 159 -1.39 1.87 6.99
C CYS A 159 -0.89 2.03 8.42
N GLY A 160 -1.65 1.58 9.41
CA GLY A 160 -1.36 1.73 10.84
C GLY A 160 -0.20 0.86 11.33
N LEU A 161 0.96 0.94 10.65
CA LEU A 161 2.15 0.18 11.04
C LEU A 161 2.56 0.55 12.47
N PRO A 162 2.58 -0.42 13.41
CA PRO A 162 2.92 -0.15 14.79
C PRO A 162 4.22 0.65 14.93
N ILE A 163 4.26 1.57 15.90
CA ILE A 163 5.36 2.50 16.17
C ILE A 163 5.42 3.67 15.18
N LEU A 164 5.18 3.44 13.87
CA LEU A 164 5.27 4.51 12.86
C LEU A 164 3.96 5.28 12.72
N VAL A 165 2.84 4.60 12.58
CA VAL A 165 1.52 5.24 12.39
C VAL A 165 0.60 4.89 13.54
N THR A 166 -0.09 5.89 14.08
CA THR A 166 -1.03 5.69 15.19
C THR A 166 -2.17 4.77 14.77
N PRO A 167 -2.52 3.76 15.59
CA PRO A 167 -3.68 2.92 15.31
C PRO A 167 -4.98 3.72 15.35
N VAL A 168 -6.00 3.21 14.68
CA VAL A 168 -7.35 3.75 14.77
C VAL A 168 -8.15 2.89 15.74
N CYS A 169 -8.50 3.46 16.89
CA CYS A 169 -9.27 2.74 17.90
C CYS A 169 -10.69 3.32 17.98
N ILE A 170 -11.71 2.53 17.67
CA ILE A 170 -13.13 2.87 17.63
C ILE A 170 -13.91 1.72 18.27
N ASP A 171 -14.86 2.01 19.15
CA ASP A 171 -15.79 1.02 19.75
C ASP A 171 -15.09 -0.21 20.34
N ASN A 172 -14.04 0.00 21.13
CA ASN A 172 -13.19 -1.05 21.73
C ASN A 172 -12.40 -1.91 20.72
N LYS A 173 -12.43 -1.60 19.43
CA LYS A 173 -11.61 -2.22 18.41
C LYS A 173 -10.44 -1.31 18.08
N CYS A 174 -9.27 -1.90 17.83
CA CYS A 174 -8.05 -1.15 17.53
C CYS A 174 -7.39 -1.70 16.27
N TYR A 175 -7.43 -0.91 15.20
CA TYR A 175 -7.00 -1.28 13.86
C TYR A 175 -5.57 -0.83 13.59
N ILE A 176 -4.77 -1.76 13.09
CA ILE A 176 -3.39 -1.56 12.67
C ILE A 176 -3.19 -2.03 11.23
N ASP A 177 -1.98 -1.90 10.70
CA ASP A 177 -1.63 -2.28 9.33
C ASP A 177 -2.03 -3.73 9.03
N GLY A 178 -2.75 -3.91 7.92
CA GLY A 178 -3.21 -5.21 7.48
C GLY A 178 -2.09 -6.18 7.12
N GLY A 179 -0.91 -5.66 6.76
CA GLY A 179 0.28 -6.43 6.47
C GLY A 179 0.75 -7.32 7.62
N MET A 180 0.26 -7.06 8.84
CA MET A 180 0.50 -7.92 10.00
C MET A 180 -0.04 -9.35 9.84
N ALA A 181 -1.12 -9.54 9.06
CA ALA A 181 -1.75 -10.85 8.87
C ALA A 181 -2.14 -11.13 7.41
N CYS A 182 -2.35 -10.09 6.59
CA CYS A 182 -2.76 -10.21 5.20
C CYS A 182 -2.06 -9.14 4.35
N ASN A 183 -0.80 -9.39 4.00
CA ASN A 183 -0.02 -8.43 3.19
C ASN A 183 -0.43 -8.42 1.71
N TYR A 184 -0.89 -9.54 1.18
CA TYR A 184 -1.34 -9.70 -0.20
C TYR A 184 -2.73 -10.35 -0.21
N PRO A 185 -3.80 -9.55 -0.37
CA PRO A 185 -5.18 -10.01 -0.13
C PRO A 185 -5.80 -10.78 -1.31
N LEU A 186 -5.02 -11.64 -2.00
CA LEU A 186 -5.47 -12.40 -3.16
C LEU A 186 -6.60 -13.36 -2.82
N ASN A 187 -6.49 -14.11 -1.71
CA ASN A 187 -7.51 -15.06 -1.32
C ASN A 187 -8.86 -14.37 -1.09
N TYR A 188 -8.88 -13.21 -0.45
CA TYR A 188 -10.10 -12.42 -0.24
C TYR A 188 -10.72 -11.94 -1.57
N CYS A 189 -9.90 -11.57 -2.54
CA CYS A 189 -10.39 -11.21 -3.89
C CYS A 189 -11.08 -12.40 -4.55
N ILE A 190 -10.47 -13.59 -4.52
CA ILE A 190 -11.04 -14.79 -5.12
C ILE A 190 -12.27 -15.28 -4.35
N GLU A 191 -12.24 -15.27 -3.02
CA GLU A 191 -13.36 -15.64 -2.15
C GLU A 191 -14.58 -14.71 -2.31
N SER A 192 -14.36 -13.47 -2.74
CA SER A 192 -15.45 -12.56 -3.11
C SER A 192 -16.10 -12.87 -4.49
N GLY A 193 -15.67 -13.96 -5.14
CA GLY A 193 -16.23 -14.45 -6.40
C GLY A 193 -15.58 -13.88 -7.67
N LYS A 194 -14.44 -13.16 -7.54
CA LYS A 194 -13.71 -12.63 -8.69
C LYS A 194 -12.96 -13.75 -9.40
N GLN A 195 -12.98 -13.73 -10.74
CA GLN A 195 -12.38 -14.81 -11.54
C GLN A 195 -10.85 -14.65 -11.58
N PRO A 196 -10.06 -15.71 -11.29
CA PRO A 196 -8.60 -15.64 -11.25
C PRO A 196 -7.95 -15.11 -12.53
N ASP A 197 -8.53 -15.39 -13.70
CA ASP A 197 -8.04 -14.94 -15.00
C ASP A 197 -8.28 -13.45 -15.27
N GLU A 198 -9.14 -12.79 -14.49
CA GLU A 198 -9.43 -11.36 -14.56
C GLU A 198 -8.67 -10.55 -13.49
N ILE A 199 -7.85 -11.22 -12.67
CA ILE A 199 -7.06 -10.61 -11.59
C ILE A 199 -5.63 -10.35 -12.07
N LEU A 200 -5.14 -9.12 -11.86
CA LEU A 200 -3.73 -8.78 -11.93
C LEU A 200 -3.19 -8.52 -10.54
N GLY A 201 -2.23 -9.32 -10.11
CA GLY A 201 -1.58 -9.23 -8.81
C GLY A 201 -0.25 -8.50 -8.87
N PHE A 202 -0.01 -7.64 -7.87
CA PHE A 202 1.30 -7.04 -7.59
C PHE A 202 1.75 -7.53 -6.21
N LYS A 203 2.58 -8.57 -6.24
CA LYS A 203 3.05 -9.25 -5.04
C LYS A 203 4.43 -8.74 -4.64
N ASN A 204 4.57 -8.31 -3.40
CA ASN A 204 5.86 -7.97 -2.84
C ASN A 204 6.61 -9.24 -2.44
N LYS A 205 7.86 -9.35 -2.88
CA LYS A 205 8.79 -10.38 -2.46
C LYS A 205 10.00 -9.74 -1.80
N TYR A 206 10.20 -10.07 -0.54
CA TYR A 206 11.36 -9.56 0.19
C TYR A 206 12.62 -10.35 -0.18
N ILE A 207 13.64 -9.62 -0.59
CA ILE A 207 14.97 -10.17 -0.84
C ILE A 207 15.73 -10.11 0.48
N ASP A 208 16.24 -11.25 0.91
CA ASP A 208 16.97 -11.39 2.17
C ASP A 208 18.37 -10.80 2.00
N GLU A 209 18.52 -9.48 2.16
CA GLU A 209 19.80 -8.82 2.28
C GLU A 209 20.02 -8.36 3.72
N LYS A 210 21.12 -8.78 4.23
CA LYS A 210 21.82 -8.70 5.51
C LYS A 210 21.74 -7.40 6.34
N GLU A 211 20.62 -6.73 6.45
CA GLU A 211 20.44 -5.75 7.52
C GLU A 211 20.07 -6.49 8.82
N ASN A 212 21.07 -7.13 9.39
CA ASN A 212 20.94 -7.72 10.71
C ASN A 212 21.01 -6.63 11.77
N VAL A 213 20.10 -6.71 12.73
CA VAL A 213 20.21 -5.93 13.96
C VAL A 213 21.57 -6.24 14.62
N ASN A 214 22.32 -5.21 14.99
CA ASN A 214 23.62 -5.29 15.62
C ASN A 214 23.69 -4.33 16.82
N SER A 215 24.88 -4.22 17.46
CA SER A 215 25.09 -3.38 18.64
C SER A 215 24.85 -1.87 18.39
N ASP A 216 24.94 -1.43 17.14
CA ASP A 216 24.82 -0.02 16.78
C ASP A 216 23.39 0.34 16.33
N SER A 217 22.51 -0.67 16.21
CA SER A 217 21.10 -0.48 15.83
C SER A 217 20.33 0.27 16.90
N THR A 218 19.51 1.22 16.48
CA THR A 218 18.62 1.91 17.41
C THR A 218 17.49 0.99 17.89
N ILE A 219 16.85 1.35 19.01
CA ILE A 219 15.66 0.61 19.49
C ILE A 219 14.54 0.58 18.45
N LEU A 220 14.42 1.61 17.63
CA LEU A 220 13.42 1.69 16.57
C LEU A 220 13.74 0.67 15.45
N ASP A 221 15.01 0.59 15.04
CA ASP A 221 15.46 -0.40 14.05
C ASP A 221 15.25 -1.83 14.57
N PHE A 222 15.59 -2.06 15.84
CA PHE A 222 15.37 -3.35 16.49
C PHE A 222 13.89 -3.75 16.47
N LEU A 223 13.00 -2.86 16.92
CA LEU A 223 11.57 -3.16 17.01
C LEU A 223 10.93 -3.34 15.62
N LEU A 224 11.28 -2.50 14.65
CA LEU A 224 10.79 -2.64 13.28
C LEU A 224 11.31 -3.93 12.64
N SER A 225 12.60 -4.23 12.77
CA SER A 225 13.17 -5.47 12.24
C SER A 225 12.52 -6.71 12.85
N PHE A 226 12.32 -6.69 14.18
CA PHE A 226 11.62 -7.78 14.88
C PHE A 226 10.20 -7.94 14.36
N LEU A 227 9.45 -6.82 14.28
CA LEU A 227 8.06 -6.81 13.81
C LEU A 227 7.96 -7.38 12.39
N PHE A 228 8.78 -6.88 11.45
CA PHE A 228 8.77 -7.37 10.07
C PHE A 228 9.14 -8.86 9.99
N LYS A 229 10.21 -9.29 10.64
CA LYS A 229 10.60 -10.70 10.63
C LYS A 229 9.54 -11.61 11.26
N ALA A 230 8.90 -11.18 12.34
CA ALA A 230 7.81 -11.93 12.97
C ALA A 230 6.59 -12.06 12.03
N VAL A 231 6.18 -10.96 11.39
CA VAL A 231 5.10 -10.95 10.40
C VAL A 231 5.39 -11.88 9.23
N PHE A 232 6.63 -11.83 8.71
CA PHE A 232 7.02 -12.70 7.60
C PHE A 232 7.06 -14.17 7.97
N SER A 233 7.48 -14.51 9.19
CA SER A 233 7.49 -15.90 9.65
C SER A 233 6.09 -16.50 9.77
N VAL A 234 5.08 -15.66 10.00
CA VAL A 234 3.66 -16.07 10.12
C VAL A 234 2.95 -16.07 8.75
N ASN A 235 3.26 -15.11 7.89
CA ASN A 235 2.67 -14.98 6.55
C ASN A 235 3.37 -15.83 5.47
N THR A 236 4.03 -16.94 5.85
CA THR A 236 4.54 -17.89 4.87
C THR A 236 3.37 -18.49 4.10
N ASP A 237 3.35 -18.24 2.80
CA ASP A 237 2.29 -18.45 1.81
C ASP A 237 1.83 -19.92 1.59
N HIS A 238 1.73 -20.74 2.64
CA HIS A 238 1.42 -22.16 2.50
C HIS A 238 0.04 -22.47 1.89
N ASN A 239 -0.88 -21.48 1.84
CA ASN A 239 -2.23 -21.67 1.29
C ASN A 239 -2.64 -20.55 0.30
N GLN A 240 -1.69 -19.83 -0.29
CA GLN A 240 -2.03 -18.78 -1.24
C GLN A 240 -2.44 -19.38 -2.59
N GLN A 241 -3.60 -18.96 -3.10
CA GLN A 241 -4.03 -19.34 -4.44
C GLN A 241 -3.08 -18.73 -5.49
N GLN A 242 -2.95 -19.41 -6.62
CA GLN A 242 -2.13 -18.93 -7.74
C GLN A 242 -3.03 -18.30 -8.80
N ILE A 243 -2.56 -17.22 -9.39
CA ILE A 243 -3.21 -16.56 -10.52
C ILE A 243 -2.24 -16.48 -11.71
N LYS A 244 -2.81 -16.40 -12.90
CA LYS A 244 -2.02 -16.35 -14.15
C LYS A 244 -1.25 -15.03 -14.31
N HIS A 245 -1.81 -13.93 -13.86
CA HIS A 245 -1.27 -12.59 -14.06
C HIS A 245 -0.76 -12.02 -12.72
N GLU A 246 0.45 -12.43 -12.34
CA GLU A 246 1.08 -11.97 -11.10
C GLU A 246 2.45 -11.35 -11.40
N ILE A 247 2.65 -10.11 -10.96
CA ILE A 247 3.90 -9.38 -11.06
C ILE A 247 4.56 -9.39 -9.68
N ILE A 248 5.76 -9.97 -9.62
CA ILE A 248 6.54 -10.02 -8.39
C ILE A 248 7.48 -8.82 -8.35
N CYS A 249 7.30 -7.98 -7.36
CA CYS A 249 8.14 -6.83 -7.10
C CYS A 249 9.11 -7.16 -5.98
N ASP A 250 10.40 -7.22 -6.30
CA ASP A 250 11.43 -7.46 -5.29
C ASP A 250 11.68 -6.21 -4.44
N SER A 251 11.73 -6.35 -3.14
CA SER A 251 12.02 -5.26 -2.21
C SER A 251 12.88 -5.72 -1.04
N HIS A 252 13.49 -4.77 -0.36
CA HIS A 252 14.14 -5.00 0.92
C HIS A 252 13.14 -4.88 2.07
N TYR A 253 13.44 -5.47 3.21
CA TYR A 253 12.67 -5.22 4.43
C TYR A 253 12.67 -3.74 4.76
N LEU A 254 11.51 -3.21 5.14
CA LEU A 254 11.40 -1.82 5.52
C LEU A 254 12.21 -1.57 6.80
N SER A 255 13.34 -0.88 6.67
CA SER A 255 14.06 -0.28 7.79
C SER A 255 13.73 1.20 7.91
N PHE A 256 14.01 1.77 9.07
CA PHE A 256 13.82 3.21 9.26
C PHE A 256 14.72 4.04 8.33
N ASP A 257 15.90 3.55 8.02
CA ASP A 257 16.83 4.19 7.09
C ASP A 257 16.32 4.17 5.65
N ILE A 258 15.81 3.04 5.17
CA ILE A 258 15.16 2.92 3.85
C ILE A 258 13.96 3.87 3.76
N PHE A 259 13.11 3.91 4.79
CA PHE A 259 11.97 4.82 4.85
C PHE A 259 12.43 6.28 4.74
N LYS A 260 13.40 6.69 5.58
CA LYS A 260 13.96 8.04 5.58
C LYS A 260 14.61 8.41 4.24
N LYS A 261 15.42 7.52 3.66
CA LYS A 261 16.04 7.71 2.34
C LYS A 261 15.00 7.91 1.25
N THR A 262 13.96 7.11 1.24
CA THR A 262 12.88 7.25 0.25
C THR A 262 12.15 8.58 0.37
N LEU A 263 11.89 9.05 1.59
CA LEU A 263 11.24 10.34 1.82
C LEU A 263 12.11 11.52 1.37
N SER A 264 13.42 11.47 1.63
CA SER A 264 14.33 12.61 1.43
C SER A 264 15.01 12.64 0.06
N ASN A 265 15.08 11.54 -0.68
CA ASN A 265 15.86 11.44 -1.90
C ASN A 265 14.99 11.15 -3.13
N VAL A 266 14.94 12.12 -4.05
CA VAL A 266 14.19 12.02 -5.31
C VAL A 266 14.74 10.90 -6.21
N GLU A 267 16.07 10.72 -6.26
CA GLU A 267 16.69 9.71 -7.13
C GLU A 267 16.33 8.29 -6.66
N VAL A 268 16.30 8.04 -5.36
CA VAL A 268 15.81 6.76 -4.82
C VAL A 268 14.38 6.46 -5.29
N ARG A 269 13.52 7.47 -5.31
CA ARG A 269 12.14 7.30 -5.81
C ARG A 269 12.09 7.06 -7.32
N ARG A 270 12.95 7.72 -8.10
CA ARG A 270 13.08 7.47 -9.55
C ARG A 270 13.58 6.08 -9.85
N ASP A 271 14.56 5.61 -9.11
CA ASP A 271 15.10 4.26 -9.27
C ASP A 271 14.04 3.19 -8.94
N LEU A 272 13.30 3.37 -7.85
CA LEU A 272 12.17 2.49 -7.51
C LEU A 272 11.14 2.46 -8.64
N PHE A 273 10.77 3.62 -9.16
CA PHE A 273 9.81 3.70 -10.25
C PHE A 273 10.31 3.00 -11.52
N LYS A 274 11.58 3.21 -11.88
CA LYS A 274 12.25 2.56 -13.01
C LYS A 274 12.30 1.04 -12.83
N ASN A 275 12.62 0.56 -11.63
CA ASN A 275 12.61 -0.87 -11.32
C ASN A 275 11.23 -1.49 -11.56
N GLY A 276 10.15 -0.75 -11.27
CA GLY A 276 8.79 -1.16 -11.59
C GLY A 276 8.55 -1.34 -13.08
N ILE A 277 9.00 -0.39 -13.88
CA ILE A 277 8.94 -0.49 -15.35
C ILE A 277 9.69 -1.73 -15.84
N GLU A 278 10.91 -1.95 -15.36
CA GLU A 278 11.73 -3.12 -15.73
C GLU A 278 11.06 -4.44 -15.33
N THR A 279 10.40 -4.47 -14.18
CA THR A 279 9.63 -5.65 -13.72
C THR A 279 8.45 -5.92 -14.64
N ALA A 280 7.73 -4.87 -15.07
CA ALA A 280 6.63 -5.02 -16.02
C ALA A 280 7.09 -5.47 -17.41
N ILE A 281 8.24 -4.98 -17.90
CA ILE A 281 8.84 -5.46 -19.16
C ILE A 281 9.09 -6.97 -19.10
N LYS A 282 9.74 -7.44 -18.03
CA LYS A 282 10.00 -8.88 -17.84
C LYS A 282 8.70 -9.70 -17.80
N PHE A 283 7.67 -9.19 -17.16
CA PHE A 283 6.35 -9.83 -17.12
C PHE A 283 5.74 -9.93 -18.54
N ILE A 284 5.78 -8.85 -19.32
CA ILE A 284 5.26 -8.84 -20.70
C ILE A 284 6.02 -9.85 -21.58
N GLU A 285 7.35 -9.88 -21.48
CA GLU A 285 8.18 -10.82 -22.24
C GLU A 285 7.88 -12.29 -21.90
N GLN A 286 7.59 -12.59 -20.63
CA GLN A 286 7.19 -13.92 -20.19
C GLN A 286 5.79 -14.27 -20.71
N TYR A 287 4.87 -13.31 -20.64
CA TYR A 287 3.50 -13.48 -21.11
C TYR A 287 3.43 -13.77 -22.61
N LEU A 288 4.16 -12.99 -23.43
CA LEU A 288 4.20 -13.17 -24.90
C LEU A 288 4.89 -14.48 -25.35
N LYS A 289 5.68 -15.14 -24.50
CA LYS A 289 6.29 -16.44 -24.80
C LYS A 289 5.36 -17.62 -24.53
N ILE A 290 4.26 -17.38 -23.80
CA ILE A 290 3.30 -18.44 -23.40
C ILE A 290 2.08 -18.46 -24.35
N GLU A 291 1.81 -17.35 -25.05
CA GLU A 291 0.84 -17.29 -26.16
C GLU A 291 1.50 -17.73 -27.48
#